data_db6b82947872b224dd80d2e345c41a10
#
_entry.id   db6b82947872b224dd80d2e345c41a10
#
_cell.length_a   1.000
_cell.length_b   1.000
_cell.length_c   1.000
_cell.angle_alpha   90.00
_cell.angle_beta   90.00
_cell.angle_gamma   90.00
#
_symmetry.space_group_name_H-M   'P 1'
#
loop_
_entity.id
_entity.type
_entity.pdbx_description
1 polymer ?
#
loop_
_entity_poly.entity_id
_entity_poly.type
_entity_poly.pdbx_seq_one_letter_code
_entity_poly.pdbx_strand_id
1 'polypeptide(L)'
;ELSEKAWEQQSQSRSITAKRGTIYDSTGKYILAENSSVESISINPTNIPQEIKDKVAHALCDIFELDYEKISKKVHKRSSIESIVKKVDKSKADELRNWMDTNGITTGINIDGDSKRYYPYGSLASQVIGFCGSDNQGLDGIEAKYDSQLKGTNGKINRQTNASGISLGEENYVAATDGNNLILTIDMTIQSIVEKYLEEACIDNICTDGGSIVAMNPRNGDILAMANYPSYNLNTPYEPYSDELKATWTSLDAASKTAALQGIWRNKTISDTYEPGSVFKTVTASAALQEGLVTDIDQQGQFCCTGAIEVAGTRIKCWRYYRPHGSESLRLALMNSCN
;
A
#
# COMPACT_ATOMS: atom_id res chain seq x y z
N GLU A 1 -32.58 3.09 27.49
CA GLU A 1 -32.64 1.98 26.51
C GLU A 1 -33.73 2.14 25.46
N LEU A 2 -35.03 2.39 25.81
CA LEU A 2 -36.10 2.65 24.84
C LEU A 2 -35.99 4.08 24.24
N SER A 3 -35.59 5.08 25.01
CA SER A 3 -35.34 6.43 24.53
C SER A 3 -34.10 6.52 23.64
N GLU A 4 -33.06 5.75 23.90
CA GLU A 4 -31.86 5.66 23.07
C GLU A 4 -32.16 5.01 21.71
N LYS A 5 -32.93 3.91 21.70
CA LYS A 5 -33.38 3.27 20.46
C LYS A 5 -34.33 4.12 19.63
N ALA A 6 -35.21 4.90 20.28
CA ALA A 6 -36.05 5.87 19.59
C ALA A 6 -35.21 7.03 19.03
N TRP A 7 -34.15 7.44 19.72
CA TRP A 7 -33.20 8.46 19.29
C TRP A 7 -32.37 8.00 18.08
N GLU A 8 -31.89 6.76 18.07
CA GLU A 8 -31.19 6.14 16.94
C GLU A 8 -32.08 6.02 15.68
N GLN A 9 -33.37 5.74 15.85
CA GLN A 9 -34.33 5.68 14.74
C GLN A 9 -34.74 7.05 14.18
N GLN A 10 -34.59 8.13 14.93
CA GLN A 10 -34.96 9.50 14.54
C GLN A 10 -33.77 10.37 14.12
N SER A 11 -32.53 9.90 14.23
CA SER A 11 -31.33 10.62 13.83
C SER A 11 -30.74 10.10 12.53
N GLN A 12 -30.71 10.95 11.50
CA GLN A 12 -29.85 10.69 10.35
C GLN A 12 -28.43 11.15 10.67
N SER A 13 -27.54 10.16 10.87
CA SER A 13 -26.11 10.44 11.08
C SER A 13 -25.37 10.33 9.74
N ARG A 14 -24.71 11.40 9.33
CA ARG A 14 -23.81 11.43 8.18
C ARG A 14 -22.36 11.50 8.66
N SER A 15 -21.51 10.61 8.20
CA SER A 15 -20.08 10.62 8.48
C SER A 15 -19.36 11.59 7.56
N ILE A 16 -18.44 12.39 8.11
CA ILE A 16 -17.49 13.23 7.37
C ILE A 16 -16.16 12.48 7.39
N THR A 17 -15.71 12.01 6.23
CA THR A 17 -14.47 11.27 6.12
C THR A 17 -13.27 12.17 6.42
N ALA A 18 -12.42 11.77 7.38
CA ALA A 18 -11.13 12.38 7.62
C ALA A 18 -10.19 12.12 6.44
N LYS A 19 -9.32 13.09 6.13
CA LYS A 19 -8.26 12.88 5.14
C LYS A 19 -7.16 12.03 5.75
N ARG A 20 -6.74 11.01 5.02
CA ARG A 20 -5.59 10.20 5.40
C ARG A 20 -4.31 11.00 5.25
N GLY A 21 -3.37 10.91 6.20
CA GLY A 21 -2.10 11.62 6.17
C GLY A 21 -1.28 11.32 4.91
N THR A 22 -0.50 12.28 4.46
CA THR A 22 0.39 12.16 3.30
C THR A 22 1.68 11.46 3.70
N ILE A 23 2.22 10.61 2.80
CA ILE A 23 3.52 9.96 2.96
C ILE A 23 4.52 10.67 2.06
N TYR A 24 5.61 11.16 2.64
CA TYR A 24 6.70 11.85 1.96
C TYR A 24 7.97 11.01 1.96
N ASP A 25 8.85 11.32 1.02
CA ASP A 25 10.23 10.84 1.02
C ASP A 25 11.06 11.50 2.15
N SER A 26 12.33 11.12 2.28
CA SER A 26 13.24 11.62 3.31
C SER A 26 13.48 13.14 3.26
N THR A 27 13.28 13.76 2.11
CA THR A 27 13.45 15.21 1.92
C THR A 27 12.19 16.01 2.28
N GLY A 28 11.04 15.35 2.42
CA GLY A 28 9.74 15.99 2.62
C GLY A 28 9.21 16.74 1.39
N LYS A 29 9.87 16.62 0.23
CA LYS A 29 9.51 17.31 -1.02
C LYS A 29 8.68 16.44 -1.96
N TYR A 30 8.99 15.15 -2.01
CA TYR A 30 8.31 14.23 -2.91
C TYR A 30 7.21 13.49 -2.16
N ILE A 31 6.01 13.56 -2.73
CA ILE A 31 4.83 12.89 -2.18
C ILE A 31 4.79 11.47 -2.74
N LEU A 32 4.92 10.48 -1.85
CA LEU A 32 4.87 9.06 -2.21
C LEU A 32 3.44 8.51 -2.19
N ALA A 33 2.59 9.04 -1.30
CA ALA A 33 1.17 8.72 -1.24
C ALA A 33 0.36 9.90 -0.69
N GLU A 34 -0.76 10.23 -1.35
CA GLU A 34 -1.67 11.30 -0.97
C GLU A 34 -3.14 10.93 -1.18
N ASN A 35 -4.04 11.83 -0.87
CA ASN A 35 -5.46 11.66 -1.15
C ASN A 35 -5.87 12.47 -2.36
N SER A 36 -6.46 11.82 -3.36
CA SER A 36 -7.17 12.48 -4.45
C SER A 36 -8.62 12.70 -4.05
N SER A 37 -9.14 13.90 -4.31
CA SER A 37 -10.56 14.20 -4.13
C SER A 37 -11.38 13.49 -5.19
N VAL A 38 -12.29 12.67 -4.75
CA VAL A 38 -13.24 11.91 -5.58
C VAL A 38 -14.64 12.08 -5.00
N GLU A 39 -15.64 11.51 -5.64
CA GLU A 39 -17.02 11.60 -5.18
C GLU A 39 -17.67 10.22 -5.14
N SER A 40 -18.60 10.04 -4.21
CA SER A 40 -19.39 8.82 -4.08
C SER A 40 -20.86 9.14 -4.32
N ILE A 41 -21.52 8.31 -5.12
CA ILE A 41 -22.92 8.51 -5.54
C ILE A 41 -23.81 7.55 -4.77
N SER A 42 -24.79 8.10 -4.11
CA SER A 42 -25.87 7.33 -3.47
C SER A 42 -27.24 7.89 -3.86
N ILE A 43 -28.27 7.07 -3.72
CA ILE A 43 -29.64 7.48 -3.96
C ILE A 43 -30.50 7.25 -2.73
N ASN A 44 -31.53 8.07 -2.59
CA ASN A 44 -32.67 7.80 -1.73
C ASN A 44 -33.87 7.39 -2.60
N PRO A 45 -34.10 6.07 -2.79
CA PRO A 45 -35.14 5.60 -3.70
C PRO A 45 -36.57 6.05 -3.34
N THR A 46 -36.81 6.35 -2.04
CA THR A 46 -38.11 6.83 -1.57
C THR A 46 -38.39 8.28 -1.95
N ASN A 47 -37.32 9.05 -2.20
CA ASN A 47 -37.42 10.46 -2.60
C ASN A 47 -37.36 10.66 -4.12
N ILE A 48 -37.23 9.58 -4.90
CA ILE A 48 -37.29 9.61 -6.36
C ILE A 48 -38.74 9.35 -6.78
N PRO A 49 -39.41 10.30 -7.47
CA PRO A 49 -40.77 10.07 -8.01
C PRO A 49 -40.81 8.84 -8.88
N GLN A 50 -41.92 8.07 -8.76
CA GLN A 50 -42.05 6.77 -9.44
C GLN A 50 -41.95 6.90 -10.98
N GLU A 51 -42.42 8.02 -11.54
CA GLU A 51 -42.45 8.29 -12.97
C GLU A 51 -41.05 8.48 -13.60
N ILE A 52 -40.07 8.85 -12.78
CA ILE A 52 -38.71 9.12 -13.28
C ILE A 52 -37.68 8.07 -12.85
N LYS A 53 -38.10 7.04 -12.10
CA LYS A 53 -37.15 6.01 -11.58
C LYS A 53 -36.37 5.30 -12.68
N ASP A 54 -37.04 4.89 -13.74
CA ASP A 54 -36.37 4.23 -14.88
C ASP A 54 -35.44 5.19 -15.61
N LYS A 55 -35.82 6.46 -15.76
CA LYS A 55 -34.96 7.48 -16.34
C LYS A 55 -33.68 7.72 -15.52
N VAL A 56 -33.80 7.73 -14.19
CA VAL A 56 -32.66 7.83 -13.27
C VAL A 56 -31.79 6.57 -13.39
N ALA A 57 -32.38 5.38 -13.43
CA ALA A 57 -31.63 4.13 -13.58
C ALA A 57 -30.81 4.11 -14.87
N HIS A 58 -31.40 4.50 -16.01
CA HIS A 58 -30.68 4.60 -17.28
C HIS A 58 -29.53 5.59 -17.22
N ALA A 59 -29.75 6.80 -16.71
CA ALA A 59 -28.71 7.81 -16.62
C ALA A 59 -27.51 7.36 -15.75
N LEU A 60 -27.80 6.71 -14.60
CA LEU A 60 -26.75 6.18 -13.74
C LEU A 60 -25.95 5.06 -14.44
N CYS A 61 -26.61 4.23 -15.23
CA CYS A 61 -25.95 3.19 -16.01
C CYS A 61 -25.08 3.75 -17.12
N ASP A 62 -25.60 4.73 -17.88
CA ASP A 62 -24.91 5.34 -19.01
C ASP A 62 -23.66 6.13 -18.56
N ILE A 63 -23.79 6.95 -17.50
CA ILE A 63 -22.71 7.79 -17.00
C ILE A 63 -21.59 6.95 -16.34
N PHE A 64 -21.97 5.94 -15.53
CA PHE A 64 -21.03 5.16 -14.74
C PHE A 64 -20.74 3.76 -15.30
N GLU A 65 -21.26 3.42 -16.48
CA GLU A 65 -21.04 2.13 -17.16
C GLU A 65 -21.47 0.92 -16.29
N LEU A 66 -22.65 1.03 -15.66
CA LEU A 66 -23.16 0.05 -14.70
C LEU A 66 -24.20 -0.88 -15.32
N ASP A 67 -24.35 -2.04 -14.69
CA ASP A 67 -25.39 -3.02 -15.09
C ASP A 67 -26.79 -2.53 -14.73
N TYR A 68 -27.66 -2.42 -15.74
CA TYR A 68 -29.01 -1.88 -15.61
C TYR A 68 -29.88 -2.68 -14.63
N GLU A 69 -29.82 -4.01 -14.68
CA GLU A 69 -30.68 -4.82 -13.80
C GLU A 69 -30.36 -4.61 -12.33
N LYS A 70 -29.06 -4.44 -12.00
CA LYS A 70 -28.63 -4.16 -10.64
C LYS A 70 -29.05 -2.78 -10.18
N ILE A 71 -28.89 -1.77 -11.02
CA ILE A 71 -29.23 -0.38 -10.68
C ILE A 71 -30.76 -0.19 -10.61
N SER A 72 -31.50 -0.73 -11.54
CA SER A 72 -32.98 -0.69 -11.54
C SER A 72 -33.54 -1.31 -10.25
N LYS A 73 -33.02 -2.47 -9.79
CA LYS A 73 -33.40 -3.06 -8.50
C LYS A 73 -33.15 -2.13 -7.32
N LYS A 74 -32.04 -1.37 -7.32
CA LYS A 74 -31.73 -0.40 -6.26
C LYS A 74 -32.66 0.81 -6.30
N VAL A 75 -32.95 1.37 -7.48
CA VAL A 75 -33.79 2.55 -7.66
C VAL A 75 -35.25 2.26 -7.26
N HIS A 76 -35.75 1.02 -7.45
CA HIS A 76 -37.09 0.62 -7.09
C HIS A 76 -37.23 0.07 -5.67
N LYS A 77 -36.15 -0.05 -4.93
CA LYS A 77 -36.16 -0.55 -3.55
C LYS A 77 -36.85 0.44 -2.60
N ARG A 78 -37.50 -0.06 -1.56
CA ARG A 78 -38.00 0.76 -0.44
C ARG A 78 -36.90 0.93 0.61
N SER A 79 -36.05 1.90 0.38
CA SER A 79 -34.88 2.16 1.22
C SER A 79 -34.60 3.67 1.25
N SER A 80 -34.09 4.18 2.34
CA SER A 80 -33.72 5.59 2.49
C SER A 80 -32.35 5.92 1.88
N ILE A 81 -31.49 4.90 1.66
CA ILE A 81 -30.18 5.08 1.04
C ILE A 81 -29.72 3.79 0.36
N GLU A 82 -29.27 3.92 -0.89
CA GLU A 82 -28.61 2.86 -1.65
C GLU A 82 -27.34 3.43 -2.28
N SER A 83 -26.20 2.80 -2.03
CA SER A 83 -24.94 3.17 -2.71
C SER A 83 -24.99 2.72 -4.16
N ILE A 84 -24.69 3.62 -5.11
CA ILE A 84 -24.62 3.33 -6.54
C ILE A 84 -23.17 3.04 -6.92
N VAL A 85 -22.30 4.02 -6.78
CA VAL A 85 -20.87 3.90 -7.11
C VAL A 85 -20.05 4.74 -6.12
N LYS A 86 -18.87 4.25 -5.77
CA LYS A 86 -17.97 4.93 -4.85
C LYS A 86 -16.71 5.39 -5.57
N LYS A 87 -16.16 6.50 -5.09
CA LYS A 87 -14.83 7.02 -5.48
C LYS A 87 -14.67 7.23 -6.98
N VAL A 88 -15.66 7.86 -7.59
CA VAL A 88 -15.64 8.27 -9.00
C VAL A 88 -14.89 9.59 -9.15
N ASP A 89 -14.29 9.77 -10.30
CA ASP A 89 -13.62 11.03 -10.63
C ASP A 89 -14.63 12.17 -10.72
N LYS A 90 -14.18 13.37 -10.36
CA LYS A 90 -15.02 14.57 -10.35
C LYS A 90 -15.70 14.82 -11.68
N SER A 91 -15.04 14.54 -12.81
CA SER A 91 -15.59 14.71 -14.16
C SER A 91 -16.87 13.89 -14.37
N LYS A 92 -16.90 12.63 -13.95
CA LYS A 92 -18.09 11.77 -14.03
C LYS A 92 -19.22 12.24 -13.10
N ALA A 93 -18.86 12.73 -11.91
CA ALA A 93 -19.84 13.29 -10.99
C ALA A 93 -20.42 14.63 -11.50
N ASP A 94 -19.61 15.46 -12.16
CA ASP A 94 -20.07 16.71 -12.80
C ASP A 94 -20.99 16.39 -14.00
N GLU A 95 -20.76 15.32 -14.74
CA GLU A 95 -21.66 14.83 -15.78
C GLU A 95 -23.04 14.47 -15.19
N LEU A 96 -23.06 13.80 -14.04
CA LEU A 96 -24.31 13.51 -13.33
C LEU A 96 -25.02 14.79 -12.84
N ARG A 97 -24.28 15.77 -12.29
CA ARG A 97 -24.85 17.07 -11.89
C ARG A 97 -25.51 17.78 -13.06
N ASN A 98 -24.81 17.87 -14.18
CA ASN A 98 -25.34 18.49 -15.40
C ASN A 98 -26.60 17.77 -15.90
N TRP A 99 -26.60 16.44 -15.82
CA TRP A 99 -27.79 15.66 -16.18
C TRP A 99 -28.96 15.92 -15.21
N MET A 100 -28.70 16.00 -13.90
CA MET A 100 -29.70 16.33 -12.88
C MET A 100 -30.29 17.73 -13.13
N ASP A 101 -29.45 18.73 -13.36
CA ASP A 101 -29.88 20.11 -13.63
C ASP A 101 -30.74 20.21 -14.90
N THR A 102 -30.32 19.55 -15.99
CA THR A 102 -31.04 19.53 -17.27
C THR A 102 -32.42 18.87 -17.13
N ASN A 103 -32.57 17.91 -16.23
CA ASN A 103 -33.82 17.16 -16.03
C ASN A 103 -34.64 17.66 -14.82
N GLY A 104 -34.19 18.74 -14.14
CA GLY A 104 -34.89 19.32 -13.00
C GLY A 104 -34.94 18.42 -11.76
N ILE A 105 -33.98 17.52 -11.61
CA ILE A 105 -33.92 16.58 -10.49
C ILE A 105 -33.11 17.19 -9.34
N THR A 106 -33.81 17.56 -8.29
CA THR A 106 -33.21 18.23 -7.11
C THR A 106 -33.16 17.34 -5.88
N THR A 107 -33.82 16.17 -5.90
CA THR A 107 -33.91 15.26 -4.75
C THR A 107 -33.74 13.81 -5.16
N GLY A 108 -33.36 12.98 -4.20
CA GLY A 108 -33.26 11.53 -4.38
C GLY A 108 -31.92 11.02 -4.92
N ILE A 109 -31.02 11.90 -5.39
CA ILE A 109 -29.64 11.56 -5.76
C ILE A 109 -28.69 12.40 -4.90
N ASN A 110 -27.71 11.75 -4.25
CA ASN A 110 -26.70 12.41 -3.45
C ASN A 110 -25.34 12.20 -4.09
N ILE A 111 -24.58 13.28 -4.18
CA ILE A 111 -23.20 13.30 -4.65
C ILE A 111 -22.37 13.81 -3.48
N ASP A 112 -21.65 12.89 -2.86
CA ASP A 112 -20.90 13.15 -1.64
C ASP A 112 -19.40 13.18 -1.91
N GLY A 113 -18.71 14.20 -1.36
CA GLY A 113 -17.25 14.24 -1.42
C GLY A 113 -16.65 13.03 -0.69
N ASP A 114 -15.69 12.39 -1.35
CA ASP A 114 -14.95 11.23 -0.84
C ASP A 114 -13.47 11.40 -1.16
N SER A 115 -12.63 10.52 -0.67
CA SER A 115 -11.21 10.51 -0.95
C SER A 115 -10.73 9.14 -1.40
N LYS A 116 -9.84 9.14 -2.39
CA LYS A 116 -9.15 7.94 -2.88
C LYS A 116 -7.66 8.09 -2.63
N ARG A 117 -7.03 7.04 -2.11
CA ARG A 117 -5.58 7.03 -1.99
C ARG A 117 -4.95 7.02 -3.38
N TYR A 118 -3.96 7.86 -3.58
CA TYR A 118 -3.26 8.04 -4.84
C TYR A 118 -1.74 7.98 -4.63
N TYR A 119 -1.07 7.29 -5.51
CA TYR A 119 0.37 7.05 -5.49
C TYR A 119 0.97 7.64 -6.77
N PRO A 120 1.55 8.87 -6.71
CA PRO A 120 1.98 9.61 -7.90
C PRO A 120 3.00 8.86 -8.76
N TYR A 121 3.82 8.04 -8.14
CA TYR A 121 4.89 7.30 -8.82
C TYR A 121 4.53 5.83 -9.14
N GLY A 122 3.27 5.47 -9.03
CA GLY A 122 2.76 4.15 -9.42
C GLY A 122 3.43 2.98 -8.69
N SER A 123 4.49 2.43 -9.25
CA SER A 123 5.16 1.23 -8.72
C SER A 123 6.35 1.53 -7.78
N LEU A 124 6.76 2.80 -7.64
CA LEU A 124 7.92 3.16 -6.81
C LEU A 124 7.74 2.71 -5.35
N ALA A 125 8.71 1.97 -4.83
CA ALA A 125 8.71 1.42 -3.48
C ALA A 125 7.44 0.64 -3.12
N SER A 126 6.82 -0.05 -4.09
CA SER A 126 5.48 -0.63 -3.95
C SER A 126 5.35 -1.56 -2.76
N GLN A 127 6.29 -2.50 -2.55
CA GLN A 127 6.27 -3.43 -1.42
C GLN A 127 6.62 -2.78 -0.07
N VAL A 128 7.17 -1.55 -0.09
CA VAL A 128 7.47 -0.77 1.13
C VAL A 128 6.26 0.07 1.52
N ILE A 129 5.74 0.86 0.58
CA ILE A 129 4.62 1.77 0.83
C ILE A 129 3.36 0.96 1.12
N GLY A 130 3.09 -0.08 0.32
CA GLY A 130 1.85 -0.82 0.38
C GLY A 130 0.66 0.00 -0.13
N PHE A 131 -0.54 -0.48 0.10
CA PHE A 131 -1.75 0.13 -0.45
C PHE A 131 -2.93 0.13 0.52
N CYS A 132 -3.93 0.95 0.20
CA CYS A 132 -5.17 1.05 0.95
C CYS A 132 -6.32 0.34 0.24
N GLY A 133 -7.27 -0.16 1.03
CA GLY A 133 -8.54 -0.68 0.56
C GLY A 133 -9.51 0.44 0.14
N SER A 134 -10.68 0.01 -0.34
CA SER A 134 -11.75 0.92 -0.79
C SER A 134 -12.31 1.83 0.31
N ASP A 135 -12.13 1.48 1.55
CA ASP A 135 -12.55 2.21 2.75
C ASP A 135 -11.42 3.07 3.36
N ASN A 136 -10.31 3.26 2.63
CA ASN A 136 -9.10 3.96 3.06
C ASN A 136 -8.35 3.31 4.23
N GLN A 137 -8.63 2.05 4.57
CA GLN A 137 -7.84 1.26 5.50
C GLN A 137 -6.54 0.80 4.84
N GLY A 138 -5.41 0.94 5.51
CA GLY A 138 -4.14 0.38 5.05
C GLY A 138 -4.17 -1.15 5.10
N LEU A 139 -3.84 -1.80 3.98
CA LEU A 139 -3.88 -3.25 3.84
C LEU A 139 -2.50 -3.89 3.81
N ASP A 140 -1.49 -3.17 3.37
CA ASP A 140 -0.12 -3.68 3.27
C ASP A 140 0.93 -2.58 3.52
N GLY A 141 2.18 -2.96 3.75
CA GLY A 141 3.33 -2.08 3.88
C GLY A 141 3.22 -1.01 4.98
N ILE A 142 3.77 0.16 4.71
CA ILE A 142 3.73 1.34 5.58
C ILE A 142 2.28 1.81 5.79
N GLU A 143 1.43 1.73 4.76
CA GLU A 143 0.01 2.06 4.86
C GLU A 143 -0.70 1.25 5.95
N ALA A 144 -0.44 -0.06 6.03
CA ALA A 144 -1.01 -0.93 7.07
C ALA A 144 -0.32 -0.72 8.42
N LYS A 145 1.01 -0.65 8.44
CA LYS A 145 1.79 -0.53 9.68
C LYS A 145 1.47 0.74 10.46
N TYR A 146 1.25 1.85 9.76
CA TYR A 146 0.96 3.16 10.34
C TYR A 146 -0.50 3.58 10.13
N ASP A 147 -1.41 2.62 9.92
CA ASP A 147 -2.83 2.93 9.66
C ASP A 147 -3.46 3.79 10.75
N SER A 148 -3.18 3.51 12.02
CA SER A 148 -3.72 4.26 13.16
C SER A 148 -3.28 5.72 13.18
N GLN A 149 -2.08 6.04 12.70
CA GLN A 149 -1.55 7.40 12.61
C GLN A 149 -2.05 8.12 11.35
N LEU A 150 -2.15 7.37 10.23
CA LEU A 150 -2.49 7.92 8.94
C LEU A 150 -3.99 8.20 8.76
N LYS A 151 -4.89 7.35 9.29
CA LYS A 151 -6.33 7.37 8.93
C LYS A 151 -7.11 8.56 9.49
N GLY A 152 -6.62 9.23 10.54
CA GLY A 152 -7.38 10.29 11.22
C GLY A 152 -8.63 9.78 11.96
N THR A 153 -9.52 10.70 12.29
CA THR A 153 -10.78 10.42 12.97
C THR A 153 -11.93 11.08 12.21
N ASN A 154 -12.90 10.27 11.76
CA ASN A 154 -14.04 10.78 11.03
C ASN A 154 -14.92 11.70 11.91
N GLY A 155 -15.40 12.76 11.31
CA GLY A 155 -16.42 13.62 11.88
C GLY A 155 -17.83 13.04 11.69
N LYS A 156 -18.82 13.66 12.32
CA LYS A 156 -20.24 13.28 12.24
C LYS A 156 -21.13 14.51 12.16
N ILE A 157 -22.15 14.45 11.30
CA ILE A 157 -23.27 15.37 11.31
C ILE A 157 -24.49 14.58 11.76
N ASN A 158 -25.05 14.93 12.90
CA ASN A 158 -26.29 14.34 13.38
C ASN A 158 -27.43 15.33 13.15
N ARG A 159 -28.40 14.97 12.31
CA ARG A 159 -29.64 15.73 12.12
C ARG A 159 -30.78 15.02 12.84
N GLN A 160 -31.52 15.76 13.65
CA GLN A 160 -32.79 15.27 14.20
C GLN A 160 -33.89 15.43 13.14
N THR A 161 -34.56 14.33 12.84
CA THR A 161 -35.72 14.30 11.94
C THR A 161 -36.95 13.82 12.69
N ASN A 162 -38.13 14.38 12.35
CA ASN A 162 -39.40 13.83 12.84
C ASN A 162 -39.74 12.52 12.12
N ALA A 163 -40.83 11.87 12.55
CA ALA A 163 -41.30 10.61 11.96
C ALA A 163 -41.65 10.70 10.46
N SER A 164 -41.74 11.91 9.92
CA SER A 164 -41.97 12.19 8.49
C SER A 164 -40.67 12.57 7.75
N GLY A 165 -39.48 12.45 8.37
CA GLY A 165 -38.19 12.74 7.75
C GLY A 165 -37.85 14.23 7.63
N ILE A 166 -38.63 15.14 8.26
CA ILE A 166 -38.39 16.59 8.23
C ILE A 166 -37.43 16.96 9.36
N SER A 167 -36.37 17.72 9.03
CA SER A 167 -35.35 18.20 9.99
C SER A 167 -35.97 19.08 11.07
N LEU A 168 -35.66 18.80 12.34
CA LEU A 168 -36.16 19.53 13.52
C LEU A 168 -35.22 20.65 14.00
N GLY A 169 -34.21 21.04 13.23
CA GLY A 169 -33.56 22.33 13.39
C GLY A 169 -32.19 22.34 14.08
N GLU A 170 -31.74 21.37 14.83
CA GLU A 170 -30.40 21.36 15.41
C GLU A 170 -29.50 20.30 14.74
N GLU A 171 -28.41 20.77 14.10
CA GLU A 171 -27.35 19.92 13.58
C GLU A 171 -26.20 19.88 14.61
N ASN A 172 -25.94 18.72 15.18
CA ASN A 172 -24.72 18.50 15.95
C ASN A 172 -23.58 18.13 14.99
N TYR A 173 -22.65 19.05 14.85
CA TYR A 173 -21.47 18.89 14.00
C TYR A 173 -20.24 18.53 14.84
N VAL A 174 -19.66 17.37 14.55
CA VAL A 174 -18.33 16.97 15.04
C VAL A 174 -17.37 17.00 13.86
N ALA A 175 -16.39 17.89 13.90
CA ALA A 175 -15.40 18.00 12.83
C ALA A 175 -14.56 16.73 12.70
N ALA A 176 -14.20 16.39 11.47
CA ALA A 176 -13.19 15.36 11.23
C ALA A 176 -11.80 15.87 11.65
N THR A 177 -10.96 14.98 12.16
CA THR A 177 -9.54 15.26 12.42
C THR A 177 -8.71 14.46 11.43
N ASP A 178 -7.97 15.15 10.55
CA ASP A 178 -7.14 14.52 9.55
C ASP A 178 -6.01 13.68 10.17
N GLY A 179 -5.53 12.68 9.45
CA GLY A 179 -4.42 11.84 9.88
C GLY A 179 -3.07 12.55 9.84
N ASN A 180 -2.11 12.02 10.58
CA ASN A 180 -0.74 12.54 10.60
C ASN A 180 0.01 12.19 9.32
N ASN A 181 0.84 13.12 8.85
CA ASN A 181 1.76 12.85 7.76
C ASN A 181 2.95 12.01 8.24
N LEU A 182 3.52 11.22 7.34
CA LEU A 182 4.74 10.47 7.56
C LEU A 182 5.85 10.98 6.64
N ILE A 183 7.07 11.11 7.17
CA ILE A 183 8.30 11.30 6.39
C ILE A 183 9.11 10.03 6.56
N LEU A 184 9.40 9.35 5.46
CA LEU A 184 10.18 8.12 5.46
C LEU A 184 11.68 8.45 5.39
N THR A 185 12.52 7.46 5.62
CA THR A 185 13.96 7.55 5.34
C THR A 185 14.29 7.26 3.87
N ILE A 186 13.33 6.71 3.13
CA ILE A 186 13.47 6.44 1.68
C ILE A 186 13.68 7.76 0.93
N ASP A 187 14.80 7.84 0.20
CA ASP A 187 15.08 8.92 -0.75
C ASP A 187 14.52 8.55 -2.12
N MET A 188 13.61 9.35 -2.65
CA MET A 188 12.91 9.09 -3.91
C MET A 188 13.89 8.91 -5.07
N THR A 189 14.98 9.69 -5.11
CA THR A 189 15.97 9.64 -6.18
C THR A 189 16.79 8.35 -6.10
N ILE A 190 17.27 8.00 -4.90
CA ILE A 190 18.03 6.77 -4.69
C ILE A 190 17.13 5.55 -4.97
N GLN A 191 15.90 5.56 -4.49
CA GLN A 191 14.93 4.48 -4.73
C GLN A 191 14.70 4.23 -6.22
N SER A 192 14.46 5.30 -7.01
CA SER A 192 14.21 5.16 -8.45
C SER A 192 15.43 4.64 -9.22
N ILE A 193 16.65 5.06 -8.81
CA ILE A 193 17.89 4.55 -9.40
C ILE A 193 18.08 3.07 -9.08
N VAL A 194 17.86 2.69 -7.80
CA VAL A 194 18.01 1.31 -7.34
C VAL A 194 17.00 0.39 -8.03
N GLU A 195 15.74 0.79 -8.17
CA GLU A 195 14.72 0.01 -8.87
C GLU A 195 15.06 -0.19 -10.34
N LYS A 196 15.46 0.87 -11.03
CA LYS A 196 15.86 0.79 -12.44
C LYS A 196 16.97 -0.23 -12.65
N TYR A 197 18.07 -0.12 -11.89
CA TYR A 197 19.20 -1.04 -12.06
C TYR A 197 18.90 -2.47 -11.57
N LEU A 198 18.01 -2.63 -10.58
CA LEU A 198 17.55 -3.95 -10.17
C LEU A 198 16.76 -4.64 -11.29
N GLU A 199 15.85 -3.93 -11.92
CA GLU A 199 15.07 -4.43 -13.06
C GLU A 199 15.98 -4.81 -14.22
N GLU A 200 16.87 -3.91 -14.65
CA GLU A 200 17.86 -4.18 -15.72
C GLU A 200 18.70 -5.43 -15.38
N ALA A 201 19.23 -5.51 -14.17
CA ALA A 201 20.05 -6.65 -13.74
C ALA A 201 19.26 -7.98 -13.73
N CYS A 202 18.00 -7.95 -13.28
CA CYS A 202 17.15 -9.15 -13.26
C CYS A 202 16.80 -9.63 -14.68
N ILE A 203 16.55 -8.71 -15.60
CA ILE A 203 16.24 -9.02 -17.00
C ILE A 203 17.49 -9.59 -17.70
N ASP A 204 18.62 -8.89 -17.59
CA ASP A 204 19.88 -9.26 -18.26
C ASP A 204 20.41 -10.63 -17.79
N ASN A 205 20.17 -10.97 -16.53
CA ASN A 205 20.62 -12.25 -15.96
C ASN A 205 19.53 -13.32 -15.86
N ILE A 206 18.34 -13.07 -16.42
CA ILE A 206 17.20 -14.02 -16.44
C ILE A 206 16.86 -14.51 -15.02
N CYS A 207 16.75 -13.57 -14.06
CA CYS A 207 16.43 -13.89 -12.68
C CYS A 207 14.96 -14.27 -12.52
N THR A 208 14.63 -15.55 -12.62
CA THR A 208 13.24 -16.08 -12.58
C THR A 208 12.53 -15.78 -11.27
N ASP A 209 13.28 -15.74 -10.15
CA ASP A 209 12.74 -15.46 -8.83
C ASP A 209 12.77 -13.97 -8.48
N GLY A 210 13.22 -13.13 -9.44
CA GLY A 210 13.41 -11.71 -9.26
C GLY A 210 14.66 -11.36 -8.45
N GLY A 211 14.64 -10.18 -7.81
CA GLY A 211 15.77 -9.68 -7.04
C GLY A 211 15.34 -8.67 -5.99
N SER A 212 16.29 -8.34 -5.09
CA SER A 212 16.08 -7.33 -4.05
C SER A 212 17.35 -6.54 -3.79
N ILE A 213 17.20 -5.23 -3.52
CA ILE A 213 18.30 -4.35 -3.11
C ILE A 213 17.84 -3.52 -1.90
N VAL A 214 18.72 -3.41 -0.90
CA VAL A 214 18.58 -2.47 0.23
C VAL A 214 19.78 -1.55 0.25
N ALA A 215 19.56 -0.24 0.22
CA ALA A 215 20.57 0.77 0.43
C ALA A 215 20.40 1.42 1.81
N MET A 216 21.42 1.34 2.65
CA MET A 216 21.36 1.83 4.02
C MET A 216 22.51 2.79 4.30
N ASN A 217 22.24 3.84 5.07
CA ASN A 217 23.26 4.70 5.62
C ASN A 217 23.88 4.02 6.86
N PRO A 218 25.16 3.58 6.80
CA PRO A 218 25.77 2.82 7.90
C PRO A 218 26.04 3.64 9.16
N ARG A 219 25.91 4.98 9.10
CA ARG A 219 26.16 5.87 10.25
C ARG A 219 24.99 5.92 11.22
N ASN A 220 23.77 5.85 10.72
CA ASN A 220 22.56 6.02 11.52
C ASN A 220 21.51 4.90 11.31
N GLY A 221 21.73 4.01 10.34
CA GLY A 221 20.83 2.90 10.04
C GLY A 221 19.64 3.27 9.15
N ASP A 222 19.56 4.49 8.63
CA ASP A 222 18.46 4.89 7.73
C ASP A 222 18.46 4.05 6.47
N ILE A 223 17.31 3.49 6.12
CA ILE A 223 17.09 2.81 4.84
C ILE A 223 16.77 3.87 3.80
N LEU A 224 17.71 4.11 2.89
CA LEU A 224 17.59 5.10 1.83
C LEU A 224 16.83 4.58 0.62
N ALA A 225 16.94 3.28 0.34
CA ALA A 225 16.14 2.58 -0.67
C ALA A 225 15.93 1.12 -0.27
N MET A 226 14.78 0.58 -0.66
CA MET A 226 14.42 -0.81 -0.50
C MET A 226 13.57 -1.23 -1.69
N ALA A 227 14.17 -1.97 -2.61
CA ALA A 227 13.58 -2.35 -3.88
C ALA A 227 13.43 -3.86 -4.00
N ASN A 228 12.34 -4.28 -4.62
CA ASN A 228 12.08 -5.65 -5.04
C ASN A 228 11.68 -5.67 -6.52
N TYR A 229 12.11 -6.70 -7.23
CA TYR A 229 11.68 -6.99 -8.59
C TYR A 229 11.07 -8.40 -8.66
N PRO A 230 9.94 -8.57 -9.36
CA PRO A 230 9.14 -7.54 -9.99
C PRO A 230 8.40 -6.65 -8.97
N SER A 231 7.95 -5.47 -9.43
CA SER A 231 7.11 -4.52 -8.69
C SER A 231 5.67 -4.54 -9.22
N TYR A 232 4.76 -3.79 -8.59
CA TYR A 232 3.37 -3.65 -9.00
C TYR A 232 2.88 -2.21 -8.84
N ASN A 233 1.82 -1.84 -9.56
CA ASN A 233 1.24 -0.50 -9.46
C ASN A 233 0.34 -0.38 -8.23
N LEU A 234 0.71 0.52 -7.31
CA LEU A 234 -0.03 0.79 -6.08
C LEU A 234 -1.45 1.34 -6.30
N ASN A 235 -1.70 1.99 -7.46
CA ASN A 235 -3.03 2.49 -7.80
C ASN A 235 -3.97 1.37 -8.28
N THR A 236 -3.43 0.24 -8.74
CA THR A 236 -4.18 -0.93 -9.22
C THR A 236 -3.62 -2.25 -8.65
N PRO A 237 -3.54 -2.39 -7.30
CA PRO A 237 -2.80 -3.48 -6.65
C PRO A 237 -3.40 -4.87 -6.89
N TYR A 238 -4.65 -4.94 -7.36
CA TYR A 238 -5.35 -6.19 -7.64
C TYR A 238 -5.29 -6.63 -9.11
N GLU A 239 -4.62 -5.84 -9.95
CA GLU A 239 -4.40 -6.18 -11.36
C GLU A 239 -3.14 -7.03 -11.55
N PRO A 240 -3.08 -7.85 -12.63
CA PRO A 240 -1.88 -8.61 -12.95
C PRO A 240 -0.72 -7.67 -13.26
N TYR A 241 0.44 -7.93 -12.66
CA TYR A 241 1.62 -7.07 -12.70
C TYR A 241 2.52 -7.31 -13.92
N SER A 242 2.35 -8.41 -14.66
CA SER A 242 3.11 -8.71 -15.89
C SER A 242 2.19 -9.02 -17.05
N ASP A 243 2.72 -8.90 -18.28
CA ASP A 243 1.94 -9.19 -19.50
C ASP A 243 1.65 -10.69 -19.63
N GLU A 244 2.55 -11.57 -19.19
CA GLU A 244 2.34 -13.02 -19.15
C GLU A 244 1.18 -13.37 -18.21
N LEU A 245 1.14 -12.72 -17.04
CA LEU A 245 0.06 -12.94 -16.08
C LEU A 245 -1.26 -12.38 -16.60
N LYS A 246 -1.26 -11.21 -17.29
CA LYS A 246 -2.45 -10.64 -17.93
C LYS A 246 -3.05 -11.59 -18.96
N ALA A 247 -2.21 -12.22 -19.78
CA ALA A 247 -2.65 -13.15 -20.82
C ALA A 247 -3.42 -14.36 -20.27
N THR A 248 -3.07 -14.80 -19.06
CA THR A 248 -3.68 -15.96 -18.40
C THR A 248 -4.70 -15.60 -17.32
N TRP A 249 -4.80 -14.33 -16.95
CA TRP A 249 -5.55 -13.85 -15.78
C TRP A 249 -7.00 -14.29 -15.74
N THR A 250 -7.70 -14.23 -16.88
CA THR A 250 -9.12 -14.60 -16.97
C THR A 250 -9.36 -16.10 -16.79
N SER A 251 -8.37 -16.92 -17.11
CA SER A 251 -8.44 -18.40 -17.00
C SER A 251 -8.04 -18.92 -15.61
N LEU A 252 -7.36 -18.10 -14.78
CA LEU A 252 -6.97 -18.49 -13.43
C LEU A 252 -8.19 -18.56 -12.50
N ASP A 253 -8.19 -19.53 -11.61
CA ASP A 253 -9.16 -19.62 -10.51
C ASP A 253 -8.87 -18.55 -9.43
N ALA A 254 -9.80 -18.37 -8.51
CA ALA A 254 -9.69 -17.35 -7.45
C ALA A 254 -8.50 -17.59 -6.51
N ALA A 255 -8.16 -18.84 -6.23
CA ALA A 255 -7.04 -19.20 -5.34
C ALA A 255 -5.70 -18.85 -6.00
N SER A 256 -5.53 -19.19 -7.28
CA SER A 256 -4.32 -18.89 -8.07
C SER A 256 -4.13 -17.38 -8.24
N LYS A 257 -5.20 -16.62 -8.49
CA LYS A 257 -5.16 -15.14 -8.52
C LYS A 257 -4.70 -14.56 -7.20
N THR A 258 -5.27 -15.03 -6.09
CA THR A 258 -4.90 -14.58 -4.75
C THR A 258 -3.44 -14.89 -4.44
N ALA A 259 -2.97 -16.09 -4.76
CA ALA A 259 -1.59 -16.48 -4.54
C ALA A 259 -0.60 -15.62 -5.35
N ALA A 260 -0.90 -15.32 -6.62
CA ALA A 260 -0.09 -14.46 -7.46
C ALA A 260 0.00 -13.03 -6.89
N LEU A 261 -1.13 -12.46 -6.44
CA LEU A 261 -1.17 -11.12 -5.83
C LEU A 261 -0.41 -11.08 -4.50
N GLN A 262 -0.64 -12.04 -3.61
CA GLN A 262 0.08 -12.12 -2.34
C GLN A 262 1.59 -12.31 -2.55
N GLY A 263 1.99 -13.02 -3.58
CA GLY A 263 3.39 -13.19 -3.96
C GLY A 263 4.06 -11.89 -4.36
N ILE A 264 3.38 -11.04 -5.15
CA ILE A 264 3.94 -9.76 -5.61
C ILE A 264 3.91 -8.67 -4.54
N TRP A 265 2.91 -8.66 -3.65
CA TRP A 265 2.84 -7.70 -2.54
C TRP A 265 3.93 -7.95 -1.50
N ARG A 266 4.38 -9.20 -1.38
CA ARG A 266 5.37 -9.59 -0.37
C ARG A 266 6.69 -8.82 -0.54
N ASN A 267 7.13 -8.16 0.52
CA ASN A 267 8.43 -7.53 0.57
C ASN A 267 9.51 -8.57 0.87
N LYS A 268 10.19 -9.05 -0.16
CA LYS A 268 11.23 -10.10 -0.07
C LYS A 268 12.40 -9.67 0.80
N THR A 269 12.74 -8.37 0.84
CA THR A 269 13.89 -7.87 1.60
C THR A 269 13.77 -8.11 3.11
N ILE A 270 12.55 -8.23 3.64
CA ILE A 270 12.27 -8.43 5.07
C ILE A 270 11.55 -9.74 5.38
N SER A 271 11.05 -10.44 4.36
CA SER A 271 10.22 -11.64 4.55
C SER A 271 10.89 -12.93 4.11
N ASP A 272 11.90 -12.84 3.23
CA ASP A 272 12.58 -14.01 2.66
C ASP A 272 13.93 -14.22 3.32
N THR A 273 14.30 -15.47 3.48
CA THR A 273 15.62 -15.88 3.95
C THR A 273 16.47 -16.33 2.78
N TYR A 274 17.77 -16.14 2.87
CA TYR A 274 18.74 -16.59 1.87
C TYR A 274 20.05 -17.01 2.54
N GLU A 275 20.88 -17.77 1.83
CA GLU A 275 22.22 -18.13 2.29
C GLU A 275 23.20 -16.99 1.98
N PRO A 276 23.64 -16.20 2.99
CA PRO A 276 24.45 -14.99 2.76
C PRO A 276 25.87 -15.30 2.32
N GLY A 277 26.35 -16.53 2.53
CA GLY A 277 27.69 -16.93 2.21
C GLY A 277 28.74 -16.03 2.89
N SER A 278 29.78 -15.66 2.14
CA SER A 278 30.91 -14.86 2.65
C SER A 278 30.55 -13.45 3.10
N VAL A 279 29.39 -12.92 2.73
CA VAL A 279 28.92 -11.61 3.22
C VAL A 279 28.72 -11.65 4.75
N PHE A 280 28.33 -12.80 5.30
CA PHE A 280 28.16 -12.98 6.75
C PHE A 280 29.48 -12.87 7.54
N LYS A 281 30.64 -13.00 6.90
CA LYS A 281 31.95 -12.81 7.57
C LYS A 281 32.11 -11.40 8.15
N THR A 282 31.46 -10.41 7.58
CA THR A 282 31.44 -9.04 8.13
C THR A 282 30.77 -8.99 9.50
N VAL A 283 29.68 -9.75 9.69
CA VAL A 283 28.99 -9.88 10.98
C VAL A 283 29.89 -10.60 11.99
N THR A 284 30.52 -11.71 11.59
CA THR A 284 31.44 -12.47 12.45
C THR A 284 32.63 -11.59 12.89
N ALA A 285 33.24 -10.85 11.97
CA ALA A 285 34.36 -9.96 12.28
C ALA A 285 33.93 -8.81 13.19
N SER A 286 32.75 -8.21 12.95
CA SER A 286 32.22 -7.14 13.81
C SER A 286 31.97 -7.64 15.23
N ALA A 287 31.42 -8.84 15.40
CA ALA A 287 31.21 -9.48 16.69
C ALA A 287 32.53 -9.74 17.41
N ALA A 288 33.55 -10.25 16.71
CA ALA A 288 34.87 -10.50 17.28
C ALA A 288 35.53 -9.21 17.77
N LEU A 289 35.38 -8.11 17.06
CA LEU A 289 35.84 -6.78 17.46
C LEU A 289 35.08 -6.24 18.68
N GLN A 290 33.75 -6.38 18.68
CA GLN A 290 32.89 -5.91 19.76
C GLN A 290 33.18 -6.65 21.08
N GLU A 291 33.40 -7.97 21.01
CA GLU A 291 33.72 -8.82 22.15
C GLU A 291 35.20 -8.67 22.59
N GLY A 292 35.99 -7.85 21.93
CA GLY A 292 37.40 -7.63 22.23
C GLY A 292 38.31 -8.84 21.97
N LEU A 293 37.84 -9.83 21.18
CA LEU A 293 38.66 -11.00 20.79
C LEU A 293 39.73 -10.62 19.79
N VAL A 294 39.54 -9.56 19.05
CA VAL A 294 40.50 -8.92 18.15
C VAL A 294 40.58 -7.45 18.49
N THR A 295 41.76 -6.97 18.92
CA THR A 295 41.97 -5.56 19.30
C THR A 295 42.68 -4.76 18.21
N ASP A 296 43.45 -5.43 17.36
CA ASP A 296 44.15 -4.83 16.22
C ASP A 296 43.86 -5.64 14.96
N ILE A 297 43.12 -5.03 14.01
CA ILE A 297 42.71 -5.67 12.76
C ILE A 297 43.86 -5.96 11.81
N ASP A 298 45.00 -5.32 12.01
CA ASP A 298 46.20 -5.43 11.16
C ASP A 298 47.29 -6.34 11.77
N GLN A 299 47.09 -6.81 13.02
CA GLN A 299 48.05 -7.69 13.67
C GLN A 299 48.22 -8.97 12.86
N GLN A 300 49.43 -9.15 12.36
CA GLN A 300 49.82 -10.35 11.59
C GLN A 300 49.85 -11.60 12.47
N GLY A 301 49.47 -12.73 11.90
CA GLY A 301 49.55 -14.01 12.59
C GLY A 301 48.43 -14.32 13.57
N GLN A 302 47.39 -13.49 13.63
CA GLN A 302 46.22 -13.77 14.45
C GLN A 302 45.45 -15.01 13.95
N PHE A 303 45.45 -15.22 12.64
CA PHE A 303 44.78 -16.32 11.98
C PHE A 303 45.74 -17.09 11.11
N CYS A 304 45.51 -18.39 10.96
CA CYS A 304 46.30 -19.25 10.09
C CYS A 304 45.39 -20.12 9.24
N CYS A 305 45.36 -19.84 7.94
CA CYS A 305 44.63 -20.64 6.98
C CYS A 305 45.46 -21.86 6.55
N THR A 306 45.03 -23.04 6.96
CA THR A 306 45.64 -24.34 6.55
C THR A 306 44.89 -24.99 5.39
N GLY A 307 43.91 -24.32 4.81
CA GLY A 307 43.09 -24.79 3.70
C GLY A 307 41.75 -25.45 4.11
N ALA A 308 41.60 -25.81 5.38
CA ALA A 308 40.34 -26.29 5.93
C ALA A 308 40.33 -26.16 7.44
N ILE A 309 39.14 -26.02 8.00
CA ILE A 309 38.87 -26.00 9.45
C ILE A 309 37.74 -27.01 9.74
N GLU A 310 37.77 -27.62 10.91
CA GLU A 310 36.67 -28.47 11.39
C GLU A 310 35.89 -27.71 12.46
N VAL A 311 34.58 -27.55 12.23
CA VAL A 311 33.66 -26.86 13.15
C VAL A 311 32.49 -27.79 13.44
N ALA A 312 32.27 -28.14 14.70
CA ALA A 312 31.18 -29.02 15.13
C ALA A 312 31.09 -30.34 14.31
N GLY A 313 32.25 -30.97 14.03
CA GLY A 313 32.33 -32.20 13.25
C GLY A 313 32.17 -32.03 11.74
N THR A 314 31.99 -30.83 11.24
CA THR A 314 31.88 -30.53 9.81
C THR A 314 33.16 -29.88 9.30
N ARG A 315 33.74 -30.48 8.25
CA ARG A 315 34.95 -29.94 7.62
C ARG A 315 34.57 -28.84 6.61
N ILE A 316 34.94 -27.60 6.94
CA ILE A 316 34.74 -26.44 6.05
C ILE A 316 36.05 -26.17 5.32
N LYS A 317 36.02 -26.22 3.99
CA LYS A 317 37.18 -25.93 3.15
C LYS A 317 37.25 -24.46 2.82
N CYS A 318 38.46 -23.88 2.89
CA CYS A 318 38.70 -22.57 2.27
C CYS A 318 38.58 -22.71 0.75
N TRP A 319 38.07 -21.69 0.06
CA TRP A 319 38.00 -21.71 -1.42
C TRP A 319 39.38 -21.92 -2.05
N ARG A 320 40.42 -21.55 -1.35
CA ARG A 320 41.82 -21.69 -1.76
C ARG A 320 42.51 -22.85 -1.02
N TYR A 321 41.81 -23.98 -0.76
CA TYR A 321 42.29 -25.12 -0.01
C TYR A 321 43.56 -25.78 -0.60
N TYR A 322 43.71 -25.68 -1.94
CA TYR A 322 44.85 -26.24 -2.68
C TYR A 322 46.16 -25.39 -2.53
N ARG A 323 46.02 -24.13 -2.13
CA ARG A 323 47.12 -23.19 -1.84
C ARG A 323 46.67 -22.23 -0.71
N PRO A 324 46.73 -22.72 0.51
CA PRO A 324 46.23 -21.96 1.67
C PRO A 324 46.84 -20.55 1.81
N HIS A 325 46.12 -19.63 2.40
CA HIS A 325 46.57 -18.24 2.58
C HIS A 325 47.73 -18.15 3.60
N GLY A 326 47.82 -19.11 4.53
CA GLY A 326 48.82 -19.09 5.59
C GLY A 326 48.45 -18.13 6.71
N SER A 327 49.46 -17.43 7.20
CA SER A 327 49.31 -16.45 8.31
C SER A 327 48.67 -15.16 7.81
N GLU A 328 47.56 -14.74 8.45
CA GLU A 328 46.77 -13.56 8.08
C GLU A 328 46.42 -12.73 9.32
N SER A 329 46.18 -11.45 9.08
CA SER A 329 45.46 -10.56 10.01
C SER A 329 43.95 -10.66 9.74
N LEU A 330 43.09 -10.08 10.61
CA LEU A 330 41.67 -10.01 10.39
C LEU A 330 41.35 -9.30 9.07
N ARG A 331 42.05 -8.20 8.78
CA ARG A 331 41.88 -7.46 7.50
C ARG A 331 42.17 -8.35 6.30
N LEU A 332 43.31 -9.08 6.32
CA LEU A 332 43.67 -9.96 5.21
C LEU A 332 42.72 -11.14 5.06
N ALA A 333 42.25 -11.74 6.16
CA ALA A 333 41.31 -12.83 6.16
C ALA A 333 39.94 -12.40 5.50
N LEU A 334 39.47 -11.20 5.81
CA LEU A 334 38.28 -10.62 5.19
C LEU A 334 38.51 -10.29 3.71
N MET A 335 39.62 -9.62 3.37
CA MET A 335 39.96 -9.28 1.98
C MET A 335 40.07 -10.53 1.09
N ASN A 336 40.65 -11.58 1.61
CA ASN A 336 40.86 -12.86 0.94
C ASN A 336 39.59 -13.76 1.00
N SER A 337 38.55 -13.32 1.69
CA SER A 337 37.37 -14.16 1.97
C SER A 337 37.76 -15.55 2.48
N CYS A 338 38.76 -15.63 3.37
CA CYS A 338 39.23 -16.89 3.97
C CYS A 338 38.12 -17.53 4.82
N ASN A 339 37.91 -18.84 4.68
CA ASN A 339 36.94 -19.58 5.50
C ASN A 339 37.56 -20.09 6.79
#